data_f7b2f97be1aa81948c70f84e2795fb18
#
_entry.id   f7b2f97be1aa81948c70f84e2795fb18
#
_cell.length_a   1.000
_cell.length_b   1.000
_cell.length_c   1.000
_cell.angle_alpha   90.00
_cell.angle_beta   90.00
_cell.angle_gamma   90.00
#
_symmetry.space_group_name_H-M   'P 1'
#
loop_
_entity.id
_entity.type
_entity.pdbx_description
1 polymer ?
#
loop_
_entity_poly.entity_id
_entity_poly.type
_entity_poly.pdbx_seq_one_letter_code
_entity_poly.pdbx_strand_id
1 'polypeptide(L)'
;MLVALKLLYAWLLPPGIFLLALLVAYCFCRKTKNEHWLVLIFALIYLLSIRVVSDRLIKSLEDWYDQPAVSVIKDVQAMVILGSGSYDGAPDFDGVGQNTESATVRLGTALRLHRALHLPMVLSGGNLFDDMDAEAGIEYRFLRACGVEDRYLIKEDRSRNTAENAKYVKQIYQQHHFKKVILVTSAFHMPRAVALFQREGMNVIPYPTDYKTDKKLRLNAFAFTPSSDCLYHNSLAMKEYLGLLAVKMGWQ
;
A
#
# COMPACT_ATOMS: atom_id res chain seq x y z
N MET A 1 23.75 1.29 25.14
CA MET A 1 22.87 2.37 25.64
C MET A 1 21.72 2.69 24.66
N LEU A 2 21.97 3.06 23.42
CA LEU A 2 20.92 3.45 22.44
C LEU A 2 19.87 2.34 22.17
N VAL A 3 20.28 1.07 22.01
CA VAL A 3 19.37 -0.06 21.79
C VAL A 3 18.42 -0.27 22.97
N ALA A 4 18.96 -0.25 24.21
CA ALA A 4 18.14 -0.40 25.40
C ALA A 4 17.10 0.72 25.54
N LEU A 5 17.49 1.97 25.23
CA LEU A 5 16.59 3.11 25.25
C LEU A 5 15.46 2.96 24.22
N LYS A 6 15.76 2.51 22.99
CA LYS A 6 14.75 2.26 21.95
C LYS A 6 13.78 1.14 22.34
N LEU A 7 14.29 0.08 22.97
CA LEU A 7 13.42 -0.99 23.48
C LEU A 7 12.48 -0.49 24.58
N LEU A 8 12.99 0.36 25.49
CA LEU A 8 12.17 0.99 26.54
C LEU A 8 11.06 1.84 25.92
N TYR A 9 11.38 2.71 24.96
CA TYR A 9 10.37 3.54 24.29
C TYR A 9 9.27 2.71 23.62
N ALA A 10 9.60 1.60 23.01
CA ALA A 10 8.62 0.74 22.36
C ALA A 10 7.56 0.19 23.34
N TRP A 11 7.90 0.01 24.61
CA TRP A 11 6.95 -0.38 25.66
C TRP A 11 6.20 0.80 26.29
N LEU A 12 6.76 2.01 26.25
CA LEU A 12 6.11 3.22 26.77
C LEU A 12 5.19 3.91 25.76
N LEU A 13 5.41 3.68 24.48
CA LEU A 13 4.57 4.22 23.40
C LEU A 13 3.48 3.20 22.98
N PRO A 14 2.35 3.63 22.40
CA PRO A 14 1.37 2.71 21.83
C PRO A 14 2.01 1.82 20.73
N PRO A 15 1.72 0.53 20.64
CA PRO A 15 0.78 -0.23 21.48
C PRO A 15 1.35 -0.76 22.81
N GLY A 16 2.65 -0.62 23.07
CA GLY A 16 3.33 -1.16 24.24
C GLY A 16 2.69 -0.74 25.56
N ILE A 17 2.35 0.55 25.72
CA ILE A 17 1.71 1.04 26.95
C ILE A 17 0.34 0.39 27.21
N PHE A 18 -0.43 0.04 26.16
CA PHE A 18 -1.69 -0.66 26.32
C PHE A 18 -1.49 -2.10 26.80
N LEU A 19 -0.41 -2.75 26.33
CA LEU A 19 -0.03 -4.07 26.79
C LEU A 19 0.39 -4.03 28.27
N LEU A 20 1.13 -3.02 28.70
CA LEU A 20 1.46 -2.81 30.12
C LEU A 20 0.21 -2.56 30.96
N ALA A 21 -0.72 -1.74 30.49
CA ALA A 21 -1.99 -1.49 31.18
C ALA A 21 -2.83 -2.77 31.33
N LEU A 22 -2.88 -3.62 30.30
CA LEU A 22 -3.55 -4.92 30.37
C LEU A 22 -2.88 -5.86 31.38
N LEU A 23 -1.55 -5.85 31.44
CA LEU A 23 -0.81 -6.64 32.43
C LEU A 23 -1.12 -6.17 33.86
N VAL A 24 -1.15 -4.87 34.10
CA VAL A 24 -1.56 -4.29 35.38
C VAL A 24 -2.99 -4.68 35.72
N ALA A 25 -3.92 -4.52 34.79
CA ALA A 25 -5.32 -4.93 34.97
C ALA A 25 -5.45 -6.42 35.31
N TYR A 26 -4.69 -7.28 34.63
CA TYR A 26 -4.64 -8.72 34.95
C TYR A 26 -4.18 -8.97 36.39
N CYS A 27 -3.13 -8.25 36.87
CA CYS A 27 -2.67 -8.39 38.25
C CYS A 27 -3.74 -8.06 39.29
N PHE A 28 -4.61 -7.08 39.02
CA PHE A 28 -5.74 -6.75 39.89
C PHE A 28 -6.90 -7.73 39.77
N CYS A 29 -7.15 -8.28 38.59
CA CYS A 29 -8.30 -9.12 38.27
C CYS A 29 -8.02 -10.63 38.30
N ARG A 30 -6.81 -11.06 38.59
CA ARG A 30 -6.34 -12.46 38.46
C ARG A 30 -7.08 -13.50 39.32
N LYS A 31 -7.97 -13.08 40.19
CA LYS A 31 -8.83 -13.97 40.99
C LYS A 31 -10.30 -13.96 40.52
N THR A 32 -10.60 -13.28 39.43
CA THR A 32 -11.95 -13.20 38.87
C THR A 32 -12.17 -14.30 37.82
N LYS A 33 -13.44 -14.68 37.58
CA LYS A 33 -13.78 -15.66 36.55
C LYS A 33 -13.41 -15.25 35.11
N ASN A 34 -13.12 -13.99 34.87
CA ASN A 34 -12.92 -13.38 33.54
C ASN A 34 -11.44 -13.06 33.23
N GLU A 35 -10.49 -13.47 34.09
CA GLU A 35 -9.06 -13.16 33.90
C GLU A 35 -8.50 -13.68 32.56
N HIS A 36 -8.99 -14.81 32.06
CA HIS A 36 -8.54 -15.39 30.78
C HIS A 36 -8.80 -14.48 29.58
N TRP A 37 -9.85 -13.64 29.62
CA TRP A 37 -10.10 -12.67 28.54
C TRP A 37 -9.03 -11.60 28.46
N LEU A 38 -8.51 -11.15 29.59
CA LEU A 38 -7.40 -10.17 29.62
C LEU A 38 -6.12 -10.77 29.02
N VAL A 39 -5.84 -12.05 29.32
CA VAL A 39 -4.70 -12.77 28.72
C VAL A 39 -4.90 -12.91 27.21
N LEU A 40 -6.10 -13.28 26.76
CA LEU A 40 -6.40 -13.40 25.34
C LEU A 40 -6.24 -12.08 24.58
N ILE A 41 -6.77 -10.98 25.13
CA ILE A 41 -6.67 -9.64 24.54
C ILE A 41 -5.20 -9.20 24.50
N PHE A 42 -4.45 -9.42 25.59
CA PHE A 42 -3.02 -9.13 25.64
C PHE A 42 -2.27 -9.91 24.53
N ALA A 43 -2.49 -11.22 24.44
CA ALA A 43 -1.84 -12.06 23.44
C ALA A 43 -2.18 -11.61 22.01
N LEU A 44 -3.44 -11.29 21.73
CA LEU A 44 -3.88 -10.80 20.42
C LEU A 44 -3.20 -9.49 20.03
N ILE A 45 -3.24 -8.49 20.91
CA ILE A 45 -2.61 -7.19 20.65
C ILE A 45 -1.10 -7.34 20.51
N TYR A 46 -0.46 -8.14 21.39
CA TYR A 46 0.98 -8.39 21.33
C TYR A 46 1.39 -9.03 20.01
N LEU A 47 0.75 -10.14 19.62
CA LEU A 47 1.06 -10.84 18.37
C LEU A 47 0.87 -9.94 17.14
N LEU A 48 -0.19 -9.15 17.11
CA LEU A 48 -0.43 -8.20 16.01
C LEU A 48 0.54 -7.00 16.03
N SER A 49 1.22 -6.75 17.15
CA SER A 49 2.14 -5.62 17.30
C SER A 49 3.59 -5.94 17.03
N ILE A 50 3.96 -7.21 16.87
CA ILE A 50 5.36 -7.62 16.70
C ILE A 50 5.73 -7.89 15.24
N ARG A 51 6.97 -7.56 14.89
CA ARG A 51 7.48 -7.67 13.51
C ARG A 51 7.44 -9.10 12.98
N VAL A 52 7.74 -10.11 13.83
CA VAL A 52 7.73 -11.52 13.40
C VAL A 52 6.39 -11.94 12.79
N VAL A 53 5.28 -11.48 13.35
CA VAL A 53 3.93 -11.77 12.83
C VAL A 53 3.61 -10.88 11.65
N SER A 54 3.82 -9.56 11.80
CA SER A 54 3.52 -8.58 10.78
C SER A 54 4.26 -8.83 9.46
N ASP A 55 5.57 -9.05 9.53
CA ASP A 55 6.38 -9.28 8.33
C ASP A 55 5.95 -10.56 7.60
N ARG A 56 5.59 -11.63 8.33
CA ARG A 56 5.09 -12.85 7.68
C ARG A 56 3.75 -12.65 6.98
N LEU A 57 2.86 -11.90 7.61
CA LEU A 57 1.52 -11.67 7.07
C LEU A 57 1.57 -10.79 5.80
N ILE A 58 2.30 -9.66 5.84
CA ILE A 58 2.35 -8.76 4.70
C ILE A 58 3.25 -9.33 3.58
N LYS A 59 4.35 -9.99 3.94
CA LYS A 59 5.26 -10.63 2.99
C LYS A 59 4.58 -11.72 2.16
N SER A 60 3.62 -12.45 2.73
CA SER A 60 2.84 -13.44 1.99
C SER A 60 2.01 -12.84 0.83
N LEU A 61 1.76 -11.53 0.84
CA LEU A 61 1.17 -10.78 -0.28
C LEU A 61 2.25 -10.20 -1.20
N GLU A 62 3.35 -9.70 -0.63
CA GLU A 62 4.43 -9.06 -1.38
C GLU A 62 5.23 -10.03 -2.24
N ASP A 63 5.29 -11.31 -1.84
CA ASP A 63 6.02 -12.36 -2.58
C ASP A 63 5.20 -12.99 -3.74
N TRP A 64 3.97 -12.53 -4.04
CA TRP A 64 3.19 -13.08 -5.14
C TRP A 64 3.72 -12.70 -6.51
N TYR A 65 4.34 -11.54 -6.62
CA TYR A 65 4.89 -11.02 -7.86
C TYR A 65 6.28 -10.46 -7.63
N ASP A 66 7.24 -10.94 -8.40
CA ASP A 66 8.56 -10.34 -8.45
C ASP A 66 8.55 -9.07 -9.29
N GLN A 67 9.39 -8.11 -8.92
CA GLN A 67 9.63 -6.94 -9.75
C GLN A 67 10.51 -7.35 -10.95
N PRO A 68 10.00 -7.29 -12.19
CA PRO A 68 10.79 -7.70 -13.36
C PRO A 68 11.92 -6.71 -13.64
N ALA A 69 13.06 -7.20 -14.14
CA ALA A 69 14.10 -6.33 -14.64
C ALA A 69 13.59 -5.53 -15.86
N VAL A 70 13.94 -4.25 -15.96
CA VAL A 70 13.48 -3.37 -17.05
C VAL A 70 13.87 -3.94 -18.43
N SER A 71 15.02 -4.60 -18.52
CA SER A 71 15.54 -5.20 -19.76
C SER A 71 14.68 -6.33 -20.33
N VAL A 72 13.85 -6.98 -19.51
CA VAL A 72 12.95 -8.06 -19.95
C VAL A 72 11.54 -7.59 -20.29
N ILE A 73 11.22 -6.32 -20.00
CA ILE A 73 9.92 -5.73 -20.30
C ILE A 73 9.87 -5.38 -21.79
N LYS A 74 9.02 -6.08 -22.54
CA LYS A 74 8.87 -5.89 -23.98
C LYS A 74 7.41 -5.72 -24.38
N ASP A 75 7.20 -5.04 -25.50
CA ASP A 75 5.88 -4.89 -26.15
C ASP A 75 4.81 -4.23 -25.26
N VAL A 76 5.23 -3.30 -24.38
CA VAL A 76 4.34 -2.51 -23.55
C VAL A 76 4.14 -1.12 -24.13
N GLN A 77 2.93 -0.59 -24.03
CA GLN A 77 2.58 0.70 -24.63
C GLN A 77 2.34 1.80 -23.62
N ALA A 78 2.07 1.44 -22.36
CA ALA A 78 1.85 2.41 -21.28
C ALA A 78 2.17 1.78 -19.93
N MET A 79 2.21 2.60 -18.89
CA MET A 79 2.15 2.15 -17.52
C MET A 79 0.96 2.77 -16.80
N VAL A 80 0.34 2.00 -15.92
CA VAL A 80 -0.78 2.41 -15.07
C VAL A 80 -0.26 2.49 -13.64
N ILE A 81 -0.42 3.64 -13.02
CA ILE A 81 -0.06 3.90 -11.64
C ILE A 81 -1.35 4.01 -10.84
N LEU A 82 -1.51 3.15 -9.82
CA LEU A 82 -2.67 3.24 -8.93
C LEU A 82 -2.39 4.20 -7.79
N GLY A 83 -3.30 5.12 -7.56
CA GLY A 83 -3.29 6.04 -6.43
C GLY A 83 -3.27 5.31 -5.08
N SER A 84 -2.85 5.99 -4.05
CA SER A 84 -2.74 5.47 -2.68
C SER A 84 -3.11 6.50 -1.63
N GLY A 85 -3.86 7.49 -2.01
CA GLY A 85 -4.31 8.59 -1.17
C GLY A 85 -3.48 9.86 -1.32
N SER A 86 -4.12 10.96 -0.97
CA SER A 86 -3.55 12.30 -0.91
C SER A 86 -4.02 13.03 0.34
N TYR A 87 -3.35 14.12 0.66
CA TYR A 87 -3.72 15.09 1.69
C TYR A 87 -4.12 16.38 0.99
N ASP A 88 -5.40 16.53 0.65
CA ASP A 88 -5.90 17.58 -0.24
C ASP A 88 -5.62 19.01 0.25
N GLY A 89 -5.70 19.25 1.56
CA GLY A 89 -5.43 20.55 2.16
C GLY A 89 -3.96 20.80 2.54
N ALA A 90 -3.07 19.84 2.35
CA ALA A 90 -1.66 20.00 2.71
C ALA A 90 -0.92 20.88 1.69
N PRO A 91 -0.02 21.79 2.12
CA PRO A 91 0.79 22.55 1.19
C PRO A 91 1.79 21.64 0.47
N ASP A 92 2.02 21.88 -0.81
CA ASP A 92 3.05 21.24 -1.61
C ASP A 92 3.88 22.30 -2.34
N PHE A 93 5.00 21.90 -2.95
CA PHE A 93 5.96 22.79 -3.60
C PHE A 93 5.30 23.67 -4.68
N ASP A 94 4.33 23.14 -5.42
CA ASP A 94 3.71 23.78 -6.59
C ASP A 94 2.19 23.98 -6.44
N GLY A 95 1.68 23.96 -5.20
CA GLY A 95 0.24 24.20 -4.96
C GLY A 95 -0.28 23.60 -3.65
N VAL A 96 -1.53 23.18 -3.66
CA VAL A 96 -2.21 22.53 -2.54
C VAL A 96 -2.52 21.08 -2.92
N GLY A 97 -2.42 20.19 -1.95
CA GLY A 97 -2.58 18.76 -2.11
C GLY A 97 -1.22 18.03 -2.22
N GLN A 98 -0.97 17.12 -1.30
CA GLN A 98 0.28 16.36 -1.18
C GLN A 98 0.01 14.86 -1.31
N ASN A 99 0.89 14.16 -2.00
CA ASN A 99 0.85 12.71 -2.11
C ASN A 99 1.19 12.04 -0.77
N THR A 100 0.53 10.93 -0.43
CA THR A 100 0.95 10.08 0.70
C THR A 100 2.34 9.47 0.43
N GLU A 101 2.96 8.91 1.47
CA GLU A 101 4.24 8.20 1.34
C GLU A 101 4.16 7.09 0.28
N SER A 102 3.12 6.25 0.34
CA SER A 102 2.94 5.16 -0.62
C SER A 102 2.72 5.65 -2.05
N ALA A 103 1.93 6.71 -2.25
CA ALA A 103 1.75 7.35 -3.55
C ALA A 103 3.08 7.88 -4.09
N THR A 104 3.85 8.59 -3.24
CA THR A 104 5.17 9.13 -3.62
C THR A 104 6.15 8.03 -4.04
N VAL A 105 6.19 6.89 -3.35
CA VAL A 105 7.05 5.76 -3.73
C VAL A 105 6.63 5.16 -5.07
N ARG A 106 5.32 5.02 -5.33
CA ARG A 106 4.79 4.54 -6.62
C ARG A 106 5.15 5.50 -7.75
N LEU A 107 4.96 6.80 -7.56
CA LEU A 107 5.31 7.84 -8.53
C LEU A 107 6.83 7.89 -8.80
N GLY A 108 7.64 7.78 -7.76
CA GLY A 108 9.10 7.68 -7.90
C GLY A 108 9.54 6.48 -8.73
N THR A 109 8.87 5.33 -8.56
CA THR A 109 9.12 4.13 -9.40
C THR A 109 8.65 4.36 -10.83
N ALA A 110 7.45 4.92 -11.02
CA ALA A 110 6.91 5.24 -12.34
C ALA A 110 7.79 6.23 -13.11
N LEU A 111 8.31 7.26 -12.44
CA LEU A 111 9.23 8.24 -13.03
C LEU A 111 10.54 7.57 -13.51
N ARG A 112 11.10 6.65 -12.72
CA ARG A 112 12.30 5.89 -13.12
C ARG A 112 12.03 4.98 -14.31
N LEU A 113 10.87 4.31 -14.34
CA LEU A 113 10.44 3.50 -15.49
C LEU A 113 10.21 4.37 -16.73
N HIS A 114 9.56 5.52 -16.57
CA HIS A 114 9.35 6.47 -17.67
C HIS A 114 10.66 6.93 -18.29
N ARG A 115 11.65 7.29 -17.48
CA ARG A 115 12.98 7.69 -17.96
C ARG A 115 13.71 6.57 -18.72
N ALA A 116 13.46 5.31 -18.35
CA ALA A 116 14.09 4.16 -18.99
C ALA A 116 13.33 3.69 -20.26
N LEU A 117 12.01 3.79 -20.30
CA LEU A 117 11.17 3.18 -21.33
C LEU A 117 10.44 4.20 -22.20
N HIS A 118 10.40 5.49 -21.81
CA HIS A 118 9.68 6.57 -22.49
C HIS A 118 8.18 6.28 -22.73
N LEU A 119 7.55 5.54 -21.83
CA LEU A 119 6.14 5.15 -21.93
C LEU A 119 5.21 6.22 -21.32
N PRO A 120 4.00 6.40 -21.87
CA PRO A 120 2.97 7.20 -21.23
C PRO A 120 2.51 6.57 -19.91
N MET A 121 2.07 7.40 -18.99
CA MET A 121 1.63 7.06 -17.64
C MET A 121 0.15 7.37 -17.48
N VAL A 122 -0.67 6.38 -17.15
CA VAL A 122 -2.05 6.55 -16.73
C VAL A 122 -2.06 6.64 -15.20
N LEU A 123 -2.41 7.80 -14.67
CA LEU A 123 -2.55 8.08 -13.24
C LEU A 123 -4.00 7.78 -12.87
N SER A 124 -4.24 6.76 -12.06
CA SER A 124 -5.59 6.29 -11.76
C SER A 124 -5.88 6.40 -10.25
N GLY A 125 -6.69 7.40 -9.92
CA GLY A 125 -7.14 7.70 -8.57
C GLY A 125 -8.05 8.93 -8.58
N GLY A 126 -9.32 8.70 -8.31
CA GLY A 126 -10.31 9.77 -8.16
C GLY A 126 -10.39 10.24 -6.71
N ASN A 127 -11.56 10.68 -6.31
CA ASN A 127 -11.89 11.11 -4.95
C ASN A 127 -13.04 10.24 -4.39
N LEU A 128 -13.06 10.07 -3.07
CA LEU A 128 -14.14 9.35 -2.40
C LEU A 128 -15.35 10.27 -2.11
N PHE A 129 -15.11 11.56 -1.92
CA PHE A 129 -16.10 12.58 -1.60
C PHE A 129 -15.99 13.74 -2.60
N ASP A 130 -17.12 14.36 -2.94
CA ASP A 130 -17.21 15.40 -3.99
C ASP A 130 -16.47 16.70 -3.65
N ASP A 131 -16.13 16.92 -2.38
CA ASP A 131 -15.39 18.08 -1.87
C ASP A 131 -13.87 17.88 -1.80
N MET A 132 -13.36 16.74 -2.30
CA MET A 132 -11.95 16.41 -2.34
C MET A 132 -11.38 16.52 -3.77
N ASP A 133 -10.11 16.86 -3.86
CA ASP A 133 -9.38 16.79 -5.12
C ASP A 133 -9.08 15.32 -5.51
N ALA A 134 -9.17 15.02 -6.80
CA ALA A 134 -8.82 13.70 -7.30
C ALA A 134 -7.31 13.43 -7.15
N GLU A 135 -6.95 12.27 -6.62
CA GLU A 135 -5.55 11.85 -6.44
C GLU A 135 -4.74 12.00 -7.74
N ALA A 136 -5.31 11.60 -8.88
CA ALA A 136 -4.66 11.71 -10.19
C ALA A 136 -4.28 13.16 -10.56
N GLY A 137 -5.00 14.16 -10.07
CA GLY A 137 -4.67 15.58 -10.26
C GLY A 137 -3.41 15.99 -9.49
N ILE A 138 -3.30 15.56 -8.24
CA ILE A 138 -2.14 15.82 -7.38
C ILE A 138 -0.90 15.07 -7.90
N GLU A 139 -1.06 13.80 -8.29
CA GLU A 139 -0.01 12.98 -8.90
C GLU A 139 0.50 13.58 -10.21
N TYR A 140 -0.41 14.08 -11.05
CA TYR A 140 -0.09 14.76 -12.31
C TYR A 140 0.79 15.99 -12.05
N ARG A 141 0.39 16.86 -11.12
CA ARG A 141 1.16 18.07 -10.76
C ARG A 141 2.57 17.69 -10.28
N PHE A 142 2.68 16.71 -9.39
CA PHE A 142 3.96 16.20 -8.91
C PHE A 142 4.88 15.73 -10.06
N LEU A 143 4.37 14.94 -11.00
CA LEU A 143 5.17 14.44 -12.12
C LEU A 143 5.55 15.56 -13.10
N ARG A 144 4.68 16.55 -13.29
CA ARG A 144 5.00 17.76 -14.06
C ARG A 144 6.15 18.54 -13.43
N ALA A 145 6.13 18.74 -12.13
CA ALA A 145 7.23 19.38 -11.39
C ALA A 145 8.53 18.59 -11.49
N CYS A 146 8.45 17.25 -11.62
CA CYS A 146 9.60 16.37 -11.88
C CYS A 146 10.08 16.38 -13.34
N GLY A 147 9.49 17.21 -14.22
CA GLY A 147 9.92 17.40 -15.62
C GLY A 147 9.29 16.43 -16.62
N VAL A 148 8.23 15.71 -16.25
CA VAL A 148 7.50 14.87 -17.22
C VAL A 148 6.62 15.77 -18.10
N GLU A 149 6.68 15.57 -19.42
CA GLU A 149 5.86 16.33 -20.37
C GLU A 149 4.40 15.88 -20.36
N ASP A 150 3.46 16.81 -20.60
CA ASP A 150 2.01 16.56 -20.61
C ASP A 150 1.59 15.40 -21.51
N ARG A 151 2.21 15.28 -22.67
CA ARG A 151 1.91 14.21 -23.65
C ARG A 151 2.09 12.78 -23.10
N TYR A 152 2.82 12.63 -22.00
CA TYR A 152 3.03 11.35 -21.34
C TYR A 152 2.11 11.10 -20.15
N LEU A 153 1.26 12.05 -19.78
CA LEU A 153 0.42 11.98 -18.60
C LEU A 153 -1.06 11.89 -18.99
N ILE A 154 -1.71 10.82 -18.58
CA ILE A 154 -3.14 10.58 -18.79
C ILE A 154 -3.79 10.43 -17.42
N LYS A 155 -4.78 11.25 -17.10
CA LYS A 155 -5.51 11.20 -15.83
C LYS A 155 -6.74 10.32 -15.94
N GLU A 156 -6.94 9.46 -14.95
CA GLU A 156 -8.18 8.81 -14.63
C GLU A 156 -8.57 9.25 -13.21
N ASP A 157 -9.50 10.16 -13.10
CA ASP A 157 -9.84 10.92 -11.90
C ASP A 157 -11.28 10.66 -11.38
N ARG A 158 -11.91 9.58 -11.84
CA ARG A 158 -13.30 9.24 -11.51
C ARG A 158 -13.46 8.08 -10.53
N SER A 159 -12.45 7.26 -10.40
CA SER A 159 -12.49 6.04 -9.61
C SER A 159 -12.49 6.32 -8.09
N ARG A 160 -13.30 5.58 -7.34
CA ARG A 160 -13.41 5.67 -5.88
C ARG A 160 -12.87 4.43 -5.16
N ASN A 161 -12.51 3.40 -5.91
CA ASN A 161 -11.98 2.14 -5.41
C ASN A 161 -11.24 1.40 -6.53
N THR A 162 -10.50 0.33 -6.18
CA THR A 162 -9.67 -0.40 -7.14
C THR A 162 -10.45 -1.11 -8.26
N ALA A 163 -11.69 -1.52 -8.02
CA ALA A 163 -12.51 -2.09 -9.10
C ALA A 163 -12.91 -1.02 -10.11
N GLU A 164 -13.25 0.19 -9.65
CA GLU A 164 -13.52 1.33 -10.53
C GLU A 164 -12.24 1.78 -11.25
N ASN A 165 -11.06 1.76 -10.61
CA ASN A 165 -9.80 2.01 -11.29
C ASN A 165 -9.64 1.07 -12.49
N ALA A 166 -9.80 -0.24 -12.29
CA ALA A 166 -9.70 -1.22 -13.38
C ALA A 166 -10.72 -0.94 -14.49
N LYS A 167 -11.97 -0.65 -14.12
CA LYS A 167 -13.05 -0.34 -15.08
C LYS A 167 -12.77 0.92 -15.92
N TYR A 168 -12.33 2.02 -15.28
CA TYR A 168 -12.12 3.27 -16.01
C TYR A 168 -10.80 3.28 -16.76
N VAL A 169 -9.75 2.67 -16.23
CA VAL A 169 -8.50 2.44 -16.97
C VAL A 169 -8.76 1.56 -18.20
N LYS A 170 -9.69 0.59 -18.14
CA LYS A 170 -10.08 -0.20 -19.30
C LYS A 170 -10.62 0.66 -20.46
N GLN A 171 -11.35 1.72 -20.17
CA GLN A 171 -11.83 2.65 -21.19
C GLN A 171 -10.64 3.37 -21.87
N ILE A 172 -9.67 3.86 -21.09
CA ILE A 172 -8.44 4.48 -21.60
C ILE A 172 -7.62 3.46 -22.41
N TYR A 173 -7.48 2.24 -21.89
CA TYR A 173 -6.78 1.13 -22.55
C TYR A 173 -7.36 0.84 -23.95
N GLN A 174 -8.69 0.84 -24.09
CA GLN A 174 -9.37 0.65 -25.36
C GLN A 174 -9.24 1.87 -26.29
N GLN A 175 -9.45 3.08 -25.76
CA GLN A 175 -9.36 4.33 -26.51
C GLN A 175 -7.99 4.55 -27.14
N HIS A 176 -6.92 4.19 -26.42
CA HIS A 176 -5.54 4.31 -26.89
C HIS A 176 -5.05 3.04 -27.62
N HIS A 177 -5.91 2.03 -27.79
CA HIS A 177 -5.56 0.75 -28.42
C HIS A 177 -4.37 0.02 -27.76
N PHE A 178 -4.20 0.21 -26.44
CA PHE A 178 -3.18 -0.51 -25.68
C PHE A 178 -3.47 -2.02 -25.71
N LYS A 179 -2.42 -2.83 -25.83
CA LYS A 179 -2.50 -4.29 -25.81
C LYS A 179 -1.86 -4.89 -24.56
N LYS A 180 -0.91 -4.16 -23.99
CA LYS A 180 -0.16 -4.59 -22.81
C LYS A 180 0.38 -3.38 -22.06
N VAL A 181 0.20 -3.35 -20.74
CA VAL A 181 0.62 -2.24 -19.89
C VAL A 181 1.37 -2.74 -18.66
N ILE A 182 2.22 -1.89 -18.09
CA ILE A 182 2.82 -2.14 -16.78
C ILE A 182 1.84 -1.64 -15.73
N LEU A 183 1.58 -2.44 -14.70
CA LEU A 183 0.78 -2.04 -13.54
C LEU A 183 1.69 -1.77 -12.35
N VAL A 184 1.74 -0.52 -11.89
CA VAL A 184 2.57 -0.06 -10.78
C VAL A 184 1.70 0.20 -9.56
N THR A 185 1.94 -0.53 -8.49
CA THR A 185 1.28 -0.33 -7.20
C THR A 185 2.11 -0.94 -6.07
N SER A 186 1.70 -0.76 -4.81
CA SER A 186 2.37 -1.36 -3.66
C SER A 186 2.37 -2.89 -3.76
N ALA A 187 3.48 -3.52 -3.36
CA ALA A 187 3.67 -4.95 -3.49
C ALA A 187 2.58 -5.78 -2.78
N PHE A 188 2.18 -5.36 -1.57
CA PHE A 188 1.10 -6.03 -0.83
C PHE A 188 -0.28 -5.88 -1.50
N HIS A 189 -0.50 -4.82 -2.29
CA HIS A 189 -1.74 -4.57 -3.03
C HIS A 189 -1.77 -5.24 -4.41
N MET A 190 -0.62 -5.58 -4.97
CA MET A 190 -0.47 -6.09 -6.33
C MET A 190 -1.35 -7.30 -6.65
N PRO A 191 -1.51 -8.32 -5.77
CA PRO A 191 -2.36 -9.47 -6.07
C PRO A 191 -3.81 -9.08 -6.38
N ARG A 192 -4.42 -8.18 -5.59
CA ARG A 192 -5.78 -7.73 -5.80
C ARG A 192 -5.90 -6.83 -7.04
N ALA A 193 -4.96 -5.95 -7.26
CA ALA A 193 -4.94 -5.09 -8.43
C ALA A 193 -4.86 -5.91 -9.73
N VAL A 194 -3.93 -6.86 -9.82
CA VAL A 194 -3.80 -7.74 -10.99
C VAL A 194 -5.08 -8.53 -11.25
N ALA A 195 -5.70 -9.11 -10.21
CA ALA A 195 -6.93 -9.87 -10.35
C ALA A 195 -8.08 -9.02 -10.93
N LEU A 196 -8.21 -7.76 -10.49
CA LEU A 196 -9.24 -6.83 -10.99
C LEU A 196 -8.97 -6.41 -12.45
N PHE A 197 -7.72 -6.06 -12.77
CA PHE A 197 -7.34 -5.65 -14.12
C PHE A 197 -7.47 -6.80 -15.14
N GLN A 198 -7.10 -8.01 -14.76
CA GLN A 198 -7.27 -9.21 -15.60
C GLN A 198 -8.74 -9.56 -15.80
N ARG A 199 -9.58 -9.36 -14.78
CA ARG A 199 -11.03 -9.55 -14.90
C ARG A 199 -11.67 -8.61 -15.94
N GLU A 200 -11.15 -7.37 -16.03
CA GLU A 200 -11.54 -6.43 -17.09
C GLU A 200 -10.91 -6.76 -18.45
N GLY A 201 -10.19 -7.87 -18.60
CA GLY A 201 -9.57 -8.31 -19.84
C GLY A 201 -8.37 -7.47 -20.27
N MET A 202 -7.65 -6.87 -19.34
CA MET A 202 -6.39 -6.17 -19.62
C MET A 202 -5.19 -7.08 -19.43
N ASN A 203 -4.24 -7.00 -20.35
CA ASN A 203 -2.95 -7.68 -20.21
C ASN A 203 -1.98 -6.78 -19.46
N VAL A 204 -1.67 -7.13 -18.20
CA VAL A 204 -0.83 -6.34 -17.32
C VAL A 204 0.45 -7.07 -16.94
N ILE A 205 1.57 -6.34 -16.93
CA ILE A 205 2.82 -6.77 -16.30
C ILE A 205 2.83 -6.18 -14.89
N PRO A 206 2.77 -6.99 -13.84
CA PRO A 206 2.91 -6.50 -12.47
C PRO A 206 4.30 -5.88 -12.25
N TYR A 207 4.33 -4.69 -11.71
CA TYR A 207 5.58 -4.04 -11.28
C TYR A 207 5.42 -3.57 -9.83
N PRO A 208 5.56 -4.50 -8.86
CA PRO A 208 5.39 -4.18 -7.44
C PRO A 208 6.47 -3.21 -6.97
N THR A 209 6.05 -2.27 -6.11
CA THR A 209 6.92 -1.28 -5.45
C THR A 209 6.39 -1.03 -4.03
N ASP A 210 6.91 -0.05 -3.31
CA ASP A 210 6.41 0.29 -1.96
C ASP A 210 6.30 -0.95 -1.05
N TYR A 211 7.39 -1.72 -0.96
CA TYR A 211 7.49 -2.87 -0.06
C TYR A 211 7.51 -2.41 1.39
N LYS A 212 6.80 -3.10 2.26
CA LYS A 212 6.75 -2.86 3.71
C LYS A 212 7.70 -3.78 4.48
N THR A 213 8.23 -4.82 3.81
CA THR A 213 9.14 -5.79 4.43
C THR A 213 10.44 -5.94 3.67
N ASP A 214 11.48 -6.35 4.39
CA ASP A 214 12.73 -6.82 3.79
C ASP A 214 12.56 -8.23 3.20
N LYS A 215 13.32 -8.57 2.15
CA LYS A 215 13.36 -9.93 1.61
C LYS A 215 13.80 -10.97 2.65
N LYS A 216 14.65 -10.57 3.60
CA LYS A 216 15.16 -11.43 4.68
C LYS A 216 14.60 -11.01 6.02
N LEU A 217 13.90 -11.92 6.69
CA LEU A 217 13.47 -11.71 8.07
C LEU A 217 14.70 -11.62 9.00
N ARG A 218 14.82 -10.50 9.72
CA ARG A 218 15.89 -10.28 10.70
C ARG A 218 15.33 -10.50 12.11
N LEU A 219 15.70 -11.62 12.73
CA LEU A 219 15.33 -11.94 14.09
C LEU A 219 16.33 -11.30 15.08
N ASN A 220 15.94 -10.20 15.68
CA ASN A 220 16.66 -9.52 16.75
C ASN A 220 15.64 -9.09 17.82
N ALA A 221 16.11 -8.43 18.90
CA ALA A 221 15.23 -8.00 19.99
C ALA A 221 14.05 -7.14 19.50
N PHE A 222 14.25 -6.30 18.48
CA PHE A 222 13.19 -5.47 17.92
C PHE A 222 12.11 -6.27 17.16
N ALA A 223 12.40 -7.50 16.73
CA ALA A 223 11.43 -8.35 16.07
C ALA A 223 10.28 -8.81 17.00
N PHE A 224 10.52 -8.77 18.30
CA PHE A 224 9.59 -9.16 19.38
C PHE A 224 9.09 -7.95 20.18
N THR A 225 9.45 -6.74 19.79
CA THR A 225 9.07 -5.53 20.49
C THR A 225 7.82 -4.93 19.85
N PRO A 226 6.81 -4.50 20.63
CA PRO A 226 5.58 -3.90 20.09
C PRO A 226 5.86 -2.64 19.27
N SER A 227 5.22 -2.50 18.13
CA SER A 227 5.32 -1.34 17.24
C SER A 227 3.96 -1.01 16.60
N SER A 228 3.66 0.27 16.49
CA SER A 228 2.49 0.78 15.74
C SER A 228 2.55 0.43 14.26
N ASP A 229 3.75 0.44 13.67
CA ASP A 229 3.95 0.09 12.26
C ASP A 229 3.51 -1.35 11.98
N CYS A 230 3.79 -2.29 12.93
CA CYS A 230 3.36 -3.67 12.80
C CYS A 230 1.84 -3.79 12.81
N LEU A 231 1.14 -3.05 13.68
CA LEU A 231 -0.33 -3.01 13.67
C LEU A 231 -0.86 -2.45 12.35
N TYR A 232 -0.26 -1.39 11.85
CA TYR A 232 -0.62 -0.79 10.57
C TYR A 232 -0.42 -1.75 9.40
N HIS A 233 0.74 -2.41 9.30
CA HIS A 233 1.03 -3.38 8.25
C HIS A 233 0.08 -4.60 8.32
N ASN A 234 -0.25 -5.08 9.51
CA ASN A 234 -1.25 -6.13 9.68
C ASN A 234 -2.63 -5.69 9.20
N SER A 235 -3.03 -4.44 9.49
CA SER A 235 -4.29 -3.89 8.98
C SER A 235 -4.31 -3.81 7.45
N LEU A 236 -3.19 -3.40 6.81
CA LEU A 236 -3.05 -3.42 5.36
C LEU A 236 -3.21 -4.83 4.81
N ALA A 237 -2.49 -5.82 5.37
CA ALA A 237 -2.56 -7.20 4.92
C ALA A 237 -3.97 -7.77 5.06
N MET A 238 -4.61 -7.58 6.21
CA MET A 238 -5.99 -8.05 6.45
C MET A 238 -6.98 -7.43 5.47
N LYS A 239 -6.87 -6.11 5.21
CA LYS A 239 -7.68 -5.41 4.20
C LYS A 239 -7.50 -6.03 2.82
N GLU A 240 -6.28 -6.33 2.40
CA GLU A 240 -6.02 -6.95 1.09
C GLU A 240 -6.56 -8.39 1.00
N TYR A 241 -6.45 -9.19 2.05
CA TYR A 241 -7.04 -10.52 2.08
C TYR A 241 -8.57 -10.49 1.97
N LEU A 242 -9.22 -9.57 2.71
CA LEU A 242 -10.67 -9.37 2.59
C LEU A 242 -11.05 -8.88 1.19
N GLY A 243 -10.27 -7.96 0.61
CA GLY A 243 -10.47 -7.51 -0.75
C GLY A 243 -10.29 -8.63 -1.79
N LEU A 244 -9.28 -9.48 -1.66
CA LEU A 244 -9.10 -10.65 -2.52
C LEU A 244 -10.26 -11.64 -2.40
N LEU A 245 -10.76 -11.85 -1.20
CA LEU A 245 -11.94 -12.69 -0.97
C LEU A 245 -13.16 -12.10 -1.68
N ALA A 246 -13.40 -10.79 -1.54
CA ALA A 246 -14.50 -10.10 -2.23
C ALA A 246 -14.40 -10.21 -3.75
N VAL A 247 -13.19 -10.08 -4.32
CA VAL A 247 -12.96 -10.29 -5.77
C VAL A 247 -13.30 -11.72 -6.17
N LYS A 248 -12.88 -12.73 -5.41
CA LYS A 248 -13.20 -14.15 -5.69
C LYS A 248 -14.69 -14.44 -5.62
N MET A 249 -15.41 -13.77 -4.73
CA MET A 249 -16.85 -13.91 -4.57
C MET A 249 -17.67 -13.08 -5.58
N GLY A 250 -17.01 -12.29 -6.42
CA GLY A 250 -17.70 -11.42 -7.39
C GLY A 250 -18.39 -10.20 -6.77
N TRP A 251 -18.02 -9.79 -5.56
CA TRP A 251 -18.59 -8.64 -4.85
C TRP A 251 -17.90 -7.30 -5.20
N GLN A 252 -16.81 -7.35 -5.94
CA GLN A 252 -16.07 -6.20 -6.49
C GLN A 252 -15.85 -6.38 -7.99
#